data_8f4dd8985089d17fa81f7a2bd9acd536
#
_entry.id   8f4dd8985089d17fa81f7a2bd9acd536
#
_cell.length_a   1.000
_cell.length_b   1.000
_cell.length_c   1.000
_cell.angle_alpha   90.00
_cell.angle_beta   90.00
_cell.angle_gamma   90.00
#
_symmetry.space_group_name_H-M   'P 1'
#
loop_
_entity.id
_entity.type
_entity.pdbx_description
1 polymer ?
#
loop_
_entity_poly.entity_id
_entity_poly.type
_entity_poly.pdbx_seq_one_letter_code
_entity_poly.pdbx_strand_id
1 'polypeptide(L)'
;MSPNQYQAQELSNLLENIQAKQASGVLYIDAQVDSEQPAKSRVLIWKDGRTLYGGKTVPDAQSLVKLLEQKLSREWVASAVAFAMRQVTEQASLRDVLERLVQMQLYNWEQIESVIYSQLILTVEQILPYPGKYQFDSHKQLNFCRGVELSKLMLDITQRQEQWNSFKPTIMPMDAIPSLKFDTLANITEPNVRKHLQEWVNGQRSLVDIAEGLNKDPLSIAKSYINWIQAGWLDIANNNTTTTQISLSTVLAVDDSAVMQQLIKRALTGYCQVILASNAVDALNVIYHEKISLLLLDVSMPEIDGLELCRTVRSIPQFRDLPIIMVTARDGFFDKVKGKLAGSNDYLTQPFDAEQLRQIVGRYIGLGISSNNNKDAVMFDLSSPS
;
A
#
# COMPACT_ATOMS: atom_id res chain seq x y z
N MET A 1 -17.98 21.73 -17.24
CA MET A 1 -18.57 22.18 -15.96
C MET A 1 -17.54 21.98 -14.87
N SER A 2 -17.34 22.97 -14.01
CA SER A 2 -16.43 22.82 -12.87
C SER A 2 -17.01 21.80 -11.89
N PRO A 3 -16.21 20.88 -11.32
CA PRO A 3 -16.71 19.92 -10.34
C PRO A 3 -17.18 20.64 -9.08
N ASN A 4 -18.33 20.22 -8.54
CA ASN A 4 -18.82 20.70 -7.26
C ASN A 4 -18.05 20.06 -6.11
N GLN A 5 -17.87 20.79 -4.99
CA GLN A 5 -17.23 20.25 -3.78
C GLN A 5 -18.31 19.78 -2.79
N TYR A 6 -17.97 18.80 -1.97
CA TYR A 6 -18.78 18.32 -0.86
C TYR A 6 -17.91 17.98 0.36
N GLN A 7 -18.47 18.14 1.56
CA GLN A 7 -17.86 17.68 2.79
C GLN A 7 -18.24 16.23 3.09
N ALA A 8 -17.48 15.53 3.91
CA ALA A 8 -17.68 14.11 4.19
C ALA A 8 -19.14 13.76 4.59
N GLN A 9 -19.79 14.61 5.38
CA GLN A 9 -21.18 14.40 5.83
C GLN A 9 -22.22 14.74 4.76
N GLU A 10 -21.85 15.44 3.69
CA GLU A 10 -22.78 15.92 2.66
C GLU A 10 -22.98 14.89 1.53
N LEU A 11 -22.12 13.88 1.43
CA LEU A 11 -22.25 12.86 0.38
C LEU A 11 -23.57 12.10 0.51
N SER A 12 -23.99 11.71 1.70
CA SER A 12 -25.28 11.05 1.92
C SER A 12 -26.44 11.90 1.42
N ASN A 13 -26.47 13.19 1.77
CA ASN A 13 -27.49 14.14 1.31
C ASN A 13 -27.50 14.30 -0.21
N LEU A 14 -26.30 14.28 -0.83
CA LEU A 14 -26.18 14.33 -2.29
C LEU A 14 -26.84 13.10 -2.93
N LEU A 15 -26.55 11.90 -2.42
CA LEU A 15 -27.14 10.65 -2.91
C LEU A 15 -28.66 10.63 -2.73
N GLU A 16 -29.17 11.10 -1.59
CA GLU A 16 -30.61 11.25 -1.33
C GLU A 16 -31.27 12.24 -2.29
N ASN A 17 -30.62 13.34 -2.61
CA ASN A 17 -31.12 14.30 -3.59
C ASN A 17 -31.21 13.71 -5.01
N ILE A 18 -30.25 12.87 -5.42
CA ILE A 18 -30.28 12.18 -6.71
C ILE A 18 -31.44 11.18 -6.73
N GLN A 19 -31.66 10.43 -5.66
CA GLN A 19 -32.80 9.52 -5.52
C GLN A 19 -34.14 10.25 -5.56
N ALA A 20 -34.29 11.33 -4.76
CA ALA A 20 -35.55 12.09 -4.66
C ALA A 20 -35.96 12.72 -6.01
N LYS A 21 -34.97 13.11 -6.81
CA LYS A 21 -35.16 13.62 -8.17
C LYS A 21 -35.40 12.53 -9.21
N GLN A 22 -35.37 11.26 -8.82
CA GLN A 22 -35.41 10.11 -9.72
C GLN A 22 -34.45 10.26 -10.90
N ALA A 23 -33.25 10.78 -10.62
CA ALA A 23 -32.31 11.12 -11.66
C ALA A 23 -31.67 9.84 -12.25
N SER A 24 -31.33 9.91 -13.55
CA SER A 24 -30.60 8.90 -14.30
C SER A 24 -29.32 9.51 -14.84
N GLY A 25 -28.18 8.81 -14.71
CA GLY A 25 -26.89 9.30 -15.17
C GLY A 25 -25.71 8.66 -14.44
N VAL A 26 -24.54 9.25 -14.58
CA VAL A 26 -23.31 8.83 -13.94
C VAL A 26 -22.80 9.92 -13.01
N LEU A 27 -22.63 9.56 -11.75
CA LEU A 27 -22.01 10.42 -10.74
C LEU A 27 -20.53 10.04 -10.64
N TYR A 28 -19.65 10.97 -10.99
CA TYR A 28 -18.21 10.89 -10.79
C TYR A 28 -17.87 11.53 -9.46
N ILE A 29 -17.06 10.85 -8.67
CA ILE A 29 -16.65 11.28 -7.33
C ILE A 29 -15.14 11.12 -7.19
N ASP A 30 -14.48 12.20 -6.78
CA ASP A 30 -13.07 12.21 -6.40
C ASP A 30 -12.99 12.50 -4.90
N ALA A 31 -12.93 11.44 -4.11
CA ALA A 31 -12.85 11.52 -2.65
C ALA A 31 -11.41 11.76 -2.19
N GLN A 32 -11.19 12.77 -1.37
CA GLN A 32 -9.87 13.13 -0.84
C GLN A 32 -9.65 12.46 0.51
N VAL A 33 -8.85 11.42 0.54
CA VAL A 33 -8.53 10.67 1.77
C VAL A 33 -7.55 11.45 2.64
N ASP A 34 -6.52 12.03 2.01
CA ASP A 34 -5.50 12.86 2.65
C ASP A 34 -5.04 13.95 1.66
N SER A 35 -4.49 15.05 2.18
CA SER A 35 -3.96 16.15 1.37
C SER A 35 -2.77 15.73 0.49
N GLU A 36 -2.05 14.70 0.89
CA GLU A 36 -0.83 14.23 0.22
C GLU A 36 -1.05 13.00 -0.69
N GLN A 37 -2.21 12.35 -0.59
CA GLN A 37 -2.53 11.19 -1.42
C GLN A 37 -3.40 11.58 -2.62
N PRO A 38 -3.25 10.89 -3.76
CA PRO A 38 -4.13 11.11 -4.89
C PRO A 38 -5.58 10.80 -4.50
N ALA A 39 -6.50 11.62 -4.98
CA ALA A 39 -7.93 11.43 -4.73
C ALA A 39 -8.40 10.04 -5.22
N LYS A 40 -9.29 9.41 -4.47
CA LYS A 40 -9.94 8.16 -4.87
C LYS A 40 -11.07 8.45 -5.82
N SER A 41 -10.83 8.26 -7.12
CA SER A 41 -11.86 8.40 -8.15
C SER A 41 -12.79 7.18 -8.15
N ARG A 42 -14.09 7.44 -8.07
CA ARG A 42 -15.16 6.43 -8.12
C ARG A 42 -16.31 6.91 -8.97
N VAL A 43 -17.07 5.98 -9.51
CA VAL A 43 -18.30 6.27 -10.26
C VAL A 43 -19.47 5.53 -9.63
N LEU A 44 -20.64 6.20 -9.61
CA LEU A 44 -21.92 5.60 -9.27
C LEU A 44 -22.89 5.80 -10.44
N ILE A 45 -23.51 4.73 -10.90
CA ILE A 45 -24.45 4.76 -12.01
C ILE A 45 -25.87 4.71 -11.44
N TRP A 46 -26.70 5.65 -11.88
CA TRP A 46 -28.06 5.83 -11.44
C TRP A 46 -29.06 5.68 -12.58
N LYS A 47 -30.18 5.08 -12.28
CA LYS A 47 -31.35 5.02 -13.16
C LYS A 47 -32.62 5.14 -12.36
N ASP A 48 -33.48 6.12 -12.74
CA ASP A 48 -34.78 6.37 -12.13
C ASP A 48 -34.70 6.40 -10.59
N GLY A 49 -33.69 7.11 -10.05
CA GLY A 49 -33.43 7.23 -8.62
C GLY A 49 -32.89 5.98 -7.93
N ARG A 50 -32.55 4.92 -8.67
CA ARG A 50 -31.94 3.69 -8.15
C ARG A 50 -30.47 3.61 -8.54
N THR A 51 -29.64 3.11 -7.65
CA THR A 51 -28.20 2.91 -7.93
C THR A 51 -28.01 1.56 -8.62
N LEU A 52 -27.43 1.56 -9.82
CA LEU A 52 -27.20 0.35 -10.60
C LEU A 52 -25.83 -0.27 -10.32
N TYR A 53 -24.79 0.59 -10.17
CA TYR A 53 -23.41 0.13 -10.10
C TYR A 53 -22.53 1.14 -9.36
N GLY A 54 -21.48 0.65 -8.75
CA GLY A 54 -20.37 1.43 -8.20
C GLY A 54 -19.04 0.81 -8.58
N GLY A 55 -18.03 1.64 -8.90
CA GLY A 55 -16.72 1.15 -9.29
C GLY A 55 -15.68 2.25 -9.48
N LYS A 56 -14.48 1.87 -9.92
CA LYS A 56 -13.39 2.82 -10.25
C LYS A 56 -13.68 3.60 -11.53
N THR A 57 -14.31 2.95 -12.49
CA THR A 57 -14.66 3.51 -13.80
C THR A 57 -16.05 3.05 -14.21
N VAL A 58 -16.62 3.71 -15.19
CA VAL A 58 -17.83 3.20 -15.86
C VAL A 58 -17.50 1.86 -16.51
N PRO A 59 -18.26 0.80 -16.20
CA PRO A 59 -17.93 -0.53 -16.70
C PRO A 59 -18.17 -0.63 -18.20
N ASP A 60 -17.29 -1.34 -18.87
CA ASP A 60 -17.51 -1.93 -20.19
C ASP A 60 -17.83 -3.42 -20.04
N ALA A 61 -18.13 -4.07 -21.17
CA ALA A 61 -18.48 -5.49 -21.17
C ALA A 61 -17.36 -6.38 -20.62
N GLN A 62 -16.11 -6.07 -20.96
CA GLN A 62 -14.96 -6.87 -20.54
C GLN A 62 -14.69 -6.74 -19.04
N SER A 63 -14.71 -5.52 -18.51
CA SER A 63 -14.49 -5.26 -17.09
C SER A 63 -15.60 -5.83 -16.22
N LEU A 64 -16.85 -5.77 -16.67
CA LEU A 64 -17.99 -6.32 -15.93
C LEU A 64 -17.93 -7.86 -15.90
N VAL A 65 -17.64 -8.49 -17.04
CA VAL A 65 -17.49 -9.95 -17.12
C VAL A 65 -16.30 -10.42 -16.28
N LYS A 66 -15.17 -9.71 -16.34
CA LYS A 66 -14.01 -10.03 -15.50
C LYS A 66 -14.33 -9.92 -14.00
N LEU A 67 -15.14 -8.95 -13.60
CA LEU A 67 -15.61 -8.83 -12.21
C LEU A 67 -16.42 -10.06 -11.80
N LEU A 68 -17.34 -10.53 -12.67
CA LEU A 68 -18.15 -11.73 -12.41
C LEU A 68 -17.28 -12.98 -12.30
N GLU A 69 -16.33 -13.19 -13.21
CA GLU A 69 -15.38 -14.31 -13.18
C GLU A 69 -14.57 -14.31 -11.88
N GLN A 70 -14.04 -13.18 -11.49
CA GLN A 70 -13.25 -13.03 -10.27
C GLN A 70 -14.06 -13.32 -9.00
N LYS A 71 -15.31 -12.88 -8.92
CA LYS A 71 -16.16 -13.01 -7.72
C LYS A 71 -16.86 -14.36 -7.61
N LEU A 72 -17.19 -14.98 -8.74
CA LEU A 72 -17.96 -16.23 -8.77
C LEU A 72 -17.10 -17.48 -8.99
N SER A 73 -15.80 -17.32 -9.17
CA SER A 73 -14.70 -18.33 -9.25
C SER A 73 -15.15 -19.75 -9.64
N ARG A 74 -15.29 -20.01 -10.96
CA ARG A 74 -15.47 -21.36 -11.50
C ARG A 74 -14.46 -21.56 -12.61
N GLU A 75 -13.39 -22.30 -12.37
CA GLU A 75 -12.27 -22.50 -13.31
C GLU A 75 -12.69 -22.97 -14.71
N TRP A 76 -13.78 -23.72 -14.84
CA TRP A 76 -14.29 -24.24 -16.11
C TRP A 76 -15.13 -23.21 -16.91
N VAL A 77 -15.54 -22.10 -16.28
CA VAL A 77 -16.42 -21.10 -16.91
C VAL A 77 -15.65 -20.13 -17.78
N ALA A 78 -14.37 -19.87 -17.51
CA ALA A 78 -13.58 -18.87 -18.25
C ALA A 78 -13.56 -19.08 -19.76
N SER A 79 -13.38 -20.32 -20.22
CA SER A 79 -13.40 -20.64 -21.67
C SER A 79 -14.80 -20.46 -22.29
N ALA A 80 -15.86 -20.82 -21.55
CA ALA A 80 -17.23 -20.64 -21.98
C ALA A 80 -17.65 -19.17 -22.01
N VAL A 81 -17.20 -18.37 -21.04
CA VAL A 81 -17.39 -16.92 -21.03
C VAL A 81 -16.66 -16.27 -22.21
N ALA A 82 -15.41 -16.64 -22.46
CA ALA A 82 -14.68 -16.15 -23.62
C ALA A 82 -15.36 -16.49 -24.96
N PHE A 83 -15.97 -17.67 -25.04
CA PHE A 83 -16.79 -18.06 -26.21
C PHE A 83 -18.06 -17.22 -26.31
N ALA A 84 -18.77 -17.00 -25.21
CA ALA A 84 -19.96 -16.14 -25.15
C ALA A 84 -19.65 -14.73 -25.61
N MET A 85 -18.55 -14.17 -25.14
CA MET A 85 -18.10 -12.82 -25.48
C MET A 85 -17.77 -12.65 -26.97
N ARG A 86 -17.25 -13.70 -27.64
CA ARG A 86 -16.99 -13.65 -29.08
C ARG A 86 -18.26 -13.63 -29.93
N GLN A 87 -19.38 -14.07 -29.37
CA GLN A 87 -20.69 -14.05 -30.06
C GLN A 87 -21.45 -12.74 -29.88
N VAL A 88 -20.95 -11.85 -29.04
CA VAL A 88 -21.55 -10.55 -28.79
C VAL A 88 -21.01 -9.56 -29.82
N THR A 89 -21.88 -8.82 -30.47
CA THR A 89 -21.49 -7.77 -31.43
C THR A 89 -20.83 -6.60 -30.72
N GLU A 90 -19.92 -5.88 -31.40
CA GLU A 90 -19.24 -4.71 -30.84
C GLU A 90 -20.22 -3.59 -30.37
N GLN A 91 -21.44 -3.58 -30.90
CA GLN A 91 -22.50 -2.61 -30.56
C GLN A 91 -23.44 -3.09 -29.46
N ALA A 92 -23.23 -4.31 -28.91
CA ALA A 92 -24.13 -4.85 -27.88
C ALA A 92 -24.05 -4.05 -26.59
N SER A 93 -25.19 -3.79 -25.98
CA SER A 93 -25.28 -3.16 -24.70
C SER A 93 -24.74 -4.09 -23.58
N LEU A 94 -24.37 -3.51 -22.42
CA LEU A 94 -23.97 -4.31 -21.24
C LEU A 94 -25.07 -5.33 -20.85
N ARG A 95 -26.35 -4.95 -21.05
CA ARG A 95 -27.49 -5.83 -20.78
C ARG A 95 -27.48 -7.06 -21.70
N ASP A 96 -27.27 -6.87 -23.00
CA ASP A 96 -27.25 -7.96 -23.97
C ASP A 96 -26.13 -8.96 -23.62
N VAL A 97 -25.00 -8.46 -23.18
CA VAL A 97 -23.88 -9.30 -22.70
C VAL A 97 -24.31 -10.15 -21.50
N LEU A 98 -24.89 -9.53 -20.49
CA LEU A 98 -25.35 -10.25 -19.29
C LEU A 98 -26.46 -11.25 -19.61
N GLU A 99 -27.43 -10.87 -20.44
CA GLU A 99 -28.52 -11.76 -20.90
C GLU A 99 -27.94 -12.96 -21.66
N ARG A 100 -26.91 -12.77 -22.47
CA ARG A 100 -26.23 -13.86 -23.16
C ARG A 100 -25.58 -14.85 -22.17
N LEU A 101 -24.89 -14.35 -21.14
CA LEU A 101 -24.30 -15.19 -20.11
C LEU A 101 -25.37 -16.00 -19.34
N VAL A 102 -26.53 -15.40 -19.09
CA VAL A 102 -27.67 -16.07 -18.43
C VAL A 102 -28.31 -17.12 -19.34
N GLN A 103 -28.53 -16.80 -20.63
CA GLN A 103 -29.06 -17.74 -21.61
C GLN A 103 -28.18 -18.97 -21.77
N MET A 104 -26.87 -18.80 -21.70
CA MET A 104 -25.90 -19.91 -21.74
C MET A 104 -25.76 -20.64 -20.40
N GLN A 105 -26.56 -20.28 -19.39
CA GLN A 105 -26.52 -20.87 -18.05
C GLN A 105 -25.15 -20.79 -17.34
N LEU A 106 -24.30 -19.85 -17.75
CA LEU A 106 -23.01 -19.61 -17.11
C LEU A 106 -23.19 -18.92 -15.75
N TYR A 107 -24.10 -17.97 -15.69
CA TYR A 107 -24.55 -17.28 -14.48
C TYR A 107 -26.08 -17.13 -14.48
N ASN A 108 -26.65 -16.89 -13.31
CA ASN A 108 -28.04 -16.44 -13.18
C ASN A 108 -28.09 -14.98 -12.74
N TRP A 109 -29.25 -14.34 -12.88
CA TRP A 109 -29.42 -12.92 -12.53
C TRP A 109 -29.14 -12.64 -11.06
N GLU A 110 -29.50 -13.52 -10.15
CA GLU A 110 -29.26 -13.39 -8.72
C GLU A 110 -27.76 -13.29 -8.41
N GLN A 111 -26.94 -14.14 -9.04
CA GLN A 111 -25.48 -14.12 -8.90
C GLN A 111 -24.90 -12.82 -9.44
N ILE A 112 -25.33 -12.39 -10.63
CA ILE A 112 -24.89 -11.16 -11.27
C ILE A 112 -25.22 -9.96 -10.39
N GLU A 113 -26.48 -9.84 -9.96
CA GLU A 113 -26.95 -8.73 -9.12
C GLU A 113 -26.26 -8.73 -7.75
N SER A 114 -25.99 -9.89 -7.15
CA SER A 114 -25.24 -10.01 -5.89
C SER A 114 -23.82 -9.50 -6.01
N VAL A 115 -23.11 -9.84 -7.10
CA VAL A 115 -21.75 -9.34 -7.34
C VAL A 115 -21.74 -7.84 -7.55
N ILE A 116 -22.65 -7.33 -8.38
CA ILE A 116 -22.77 -5.88 -8.65
C ILE A 116 -23.10 -5.13 -7.35
N TYR A 117 -24.00 -5.65 -6.55
CA TYR A 117 -24.39 -5.08 -5.27
C TYR A 117 -23.23 -5.05 -4.27
N SER A 118 -22.50 -6.15 -4.15
CA SER A 118 -21.30 -6.20 -3.29
C SER A 118 -20.25 -5.17 -3.72
N GLN A 119 -20.04 -5.01 -5.01
CA GLN A 119 -19.13 -4.00 -5.56
C GLN A 119 -19.62 -2.57 -5.28
N LEU A 120 -20.94 -2.33 -5.36
CA LEU A 120 -21.56 -1.06 -5.06
C LEU A 120 -21.37 -0.68 -3.57
N ILE A 121 -21.65 -1.60 -2.65
CA ILE A 121 -21.41 -1.41 -1.21
C ILE A 121 -19.95 -0.99 -0.97
N LEU A 122 -18.99 -1.75 -1.48
CA LEU A 122 -17.56 -1.46 -1.31
C LEU A 122 -17.17 -0.10 -1.88
N THR A 123 -17.77 0.28 -3.02
CA THR A 123 -17.48 1.58 -3.63
C THR A 123 -17.98 2.74 -2.77
N VAL A 124 -19.20 2.67 -2.27
CA VAL A 124 -19.78 3.73 -1.43
C VAL A 124 -19.09 3.79 -0.07
N GLU A 125 -18.80 2.64 0.53
CA GLU A 125 -18.07 2.52 1.80
C GLU A 125 -16.70 3.22 1.74
N GLN A 126 -16.02 3.14 0.58
CA GLN A 126 -14.70 3.75 0.36
C GLN A 126 -14.71 5.27 0.19
N ILE A 127 -15.83 5.87 -0.17
CA ILE A 127 -15.92 7.32 -0.43
C ILE A 127 -16.73 8.07 0.63
N LEU A 128 -17.64 7.38 1.30
CA LEU A 128 -18.58 7.99 2.23
C LEU A 128 -17.92 8.78 3.38
N PRO A 129 -16.79 8.33 3.97
CA PRO A 129 -16.15 9.04 5.06
C PRO A 129 -15.38 10.31 4.67
N TYR A 130 -15.15 10.53 3.38
CA TYR A 130 -14.20 11.53 2.92
C TYR A 130 -14.86 12.69 2.20
N PRO A 131 -14.33 13.93 2.34
CA PRO A 131 -14.73 15.06 1.51
C PRO A 131 -14.21 14.86 0.08
N GLY A 132 -14.73 15.65 -0.86
CA GLY A 132 -14.26 15.54 -2.23
C GLY A 132 -14.94 16.44 -3.23
N LYS A 133 -14.81 16.05 -4.49
CA LYS A 133 -15.43 16.71 -5.63
C LYS A 133 -16.34 15.73 -6.34
N TYR A 134 -17.41 16.26 -6.95
CA TYR A 134 -18.31 15.43 -7.73
C TYR A 134 -18.77 16.13 -8.99
N GLN A 135 -19.13 15.31 -9.98
CA GLN A 135 -19.77 15.75 -11.21
C GLN A 135 -20.85 14.73 -11.61
N PHE A 136 -22.06 15.20 -11.89
CA PHE A 136 -23.15 14.34 -12.37
C PHE A 136 -23.38 14.57 -13.86
N ASP A 137 -23.25 13.47 -14.64
CA ASP A 137 -23.50 13.46 -16.08
C ASP A 137 -24.84 12.76 -16.38
N SER A 138 -25.88 13.54 -16.64
CA SER A 138 -27.21 13.04 -16.98
C SER A 138 -27.33 12.55 -18.43
N HIS A 139 -26.38 12.87 -19.30
CA HIS A 139 -26.39 12.42 -20.70
C HIS A 139 -25.95 10.97 -20.86
N LYS A 140 -25.14 10.47 -19.94
CA LYS A 140 -24.63 9.11 -19.94
C LYS A 140 -25.55 8.18 -19.17
N GLN A 141 -26.51 7.59 -19.88
CA GLN A 141 -27.47 6.67 -19.27
C GLN A 141 -27.12 5.22 -19.57
N LEU A 142 -27.07 4.40 -18.53
CA LEU A 142 -26.79 2.97 -18.60
C LEU A 142 -27.94 2.19 -17.95
N ASN A 143 -28.31 1.06 -18.55
CA ASN A 143 -29.36 0.20 -18.04
C ASN A 143 -28.99 -1.26 -18.31
N PHE A 144 -28.46 -1.96 -17.32
CA PHE A 144 -27.98 -3.32 -17.51
C PHE A 144 -28.37 -4.30 -16.38
N CYS A 145 -28.81 -3.80 -15.22
CA CYS A 145 -29.23 -4.60 -14.09
C CYS A 145 -30.37 -3.91 -13.33
N ARG A 146 -30.93 -4.60 -12.35
CA ARG A 146 -31.96 -4.08 -11.47
C ARG A 146 -31.30 -3.18 -10.41
N GLY A 147 -31.62 -1.89 -10.44
CA GLY A 147 -31.07 -0.95 -9.48
C GLY A 147 -31.53 -1.21 -8.04
N VAL A 148 -30.73 -0.77 -7.10
CA VAL A 148 -30.95 -0.89 -5.66
C VAL A 148 -31.44 0.44 -5.09
N GLU A 149 -32.36 0.37 -4.13
CA GLU A 149 -32.81 1.54 -3.38
C GLU A 149 -31.70 2.04 -2.44
N LEU A 150 -31.52 3.34 -2.36
CA LEU A 150 -30.48 3.94 -1.52
C LEU A 150 -30.68 3.60 -0.05
N SER A 151 -31.92 3.52 0.43
CA SER A 151 -32.24 3.17 1.81
C SER A 151 -31.68 1.81 2.21
N LYS A 152 -31.83 0.80 1.33
CA LYS A 152 -31.26 -0.53 1.54
C LYS A 152 -29.74 -0.50 1.52
N LEU A 153 -29.17 0.20 0.55
CA LEU A 153 -27.71 0.34 0.42
C LEU A 153 -27.11 1.01 1.67
N MET A 154 -27.70 2.11 2.14
CA MET A 154 -27.22 2.81 3.34
C MET A 154 -27.38 1.99 4.62
N LEU A 155 -28.44 1.20 4.74
CA LEU A 155 -28.62 0.27 5.86
C LEU A 155 -27.48 -0.75 5.92
N ASP A 156 -27.18 -1.41 4.80
CA ASP A 156 -26.12 -2.42 4.73
C ASP A 156 -24.74 -1.80 4.99
N ILE A 157 -24.49 -0.57 4.49
CA ILE A 157 -23.25 0.18 4.78
C ILE A 157 -23.16 0.51 6.28
N THR A 158 -24.24 0.95 6.91
CA THR A 158 -24.26 1.24 8.35
C THR A 158 -23.92 0.01 9.18
N GLN A 159 -24.50 -1.15 8.86
CA GLN A 159 -24.16 -2.41 9.52
C GLN A 159 -22.71 -2.80 9.34
N ARG A 160 -22.12 -2.54 8.18
CA ARG A 160 -20.69 -2.77 7.94
C ARG A 160 -19.82 -1.79 8.72
N GLN A 161 -20.23 -0.52 8.83
CA GLN A 161 -19.54 0.47 9.66
C GLN A 161 -19.53 0.08 11.14
N GLU A 162 -20.61 -0.51 11.66
CA GLU A 162 -20.63 -1.06 13.01
C GLU A 162 -19.61 -2.20 13.18
N GLN A 163 -19.48 -3.07 12.17
CA GLN A 163 -18.45 -4.12 12.19
C GLN A 163 -17.03 -3.51 12.16
N TRP A 164 -16.77 -2.49 11.33
CA TRP A 164 -15.51 -1.76 11.36
C TRP A 164 -15.24 -1.11 12.73
N ASN A 165 -16.26 -0.53 13.34
CA ASN A 165 -16.15 0.07 14.67
C ASN A 165 -15.79 -0.95 15.76
N SER A 166 -16.23 -2.22 15.61
CA SER A 166 -15.87 -3.29 16.55
C SER A 166 -14.37 -3.64 16.52
N PHE A 167 -13.66 -3.25 15.49
CA PHE A 167 -12.21 -3.47 15.36
C PHE A 167 -11.36 -2.38 16.01
N LYS A 168 -11.97 -1.27 16.42
CA LYS A 168 -11.29 -0.20 17.15
C LYS A 168 -10.86 -0.65 18.55
N PRO A 169 -9.72 -0.17 19.10
CA PRO A 169 -8.77 0.74 18.46
C PRO A 169 -7.75 0.06 17.56
N THR A 170 -7.81 -1.27 17.39
CA THR A 170 -6.79 -2.08 16.73
C THR A 170 -6.68 -1.77 15.25
N ILE A 171 -7.84 -1.66 14.57
CA ILE A 171 -7.92 -1.25 13.15
C ILE A 171 -8.87 -0.07 13.07
N MET A 172 -8.39 1.09 12.65
CA MET A 172 -9.22 2.29 12.61
C MET A 172 -9.97 2.45 11.28
N PRO A 173 -9.37 2.73 10.13
CA PRO A 173 -10.06 2.80 8.84
C PRO A 173 -9.75 1.58 7.96
N MET A 174 -10.60 1.35 6.97
CA MET A 174 -10.33 0.36 5.93
C MET A 174 -9.09 0.71 5.08
N ASP A 175 -8.67 1.96 5.08
CA ASP A 175 -7.47 2.46 4.43
C ASP A 175 -6.22 2.33 5.31
N ALA A 176 -6.32 1.68 6.48
CA ALA A 176 -5.19 1.39 7.34
C ALA A 176 -4.14 0.55 6.59
N ILE A 177 -2.88 0.93 6.75
CA ILE A 177 -1.75 0.27 6.09
C ILE A 177 -1.08 -0.65 7.11
N PRO A 178 -1.17 -1.99 6.91
CA PRO A 178 -0.49 -2.93 7.77
C PRO A 178 0.99 -3.01 7.45
N SER A 179 1.82 -3.19 8.47
CA SER A 179 3.25 -3.43 8.37
C SER A 179 3.66 -4.64 9.21
N LEU A 180 4.70 -5.35 8.78
CA LEU A 180 5.26 -6.46 9.54
C LEU A 180 6.05 -5.92 10.73
N LYS A 181 5.84 -6.50 11.92
CA LYS A 181 6.76 -6.28 13.02
C LYS A 181 8.06 -7.01 12.78
N PHE A 182 9.14 -6.41 13.31
CA PHE A 182 10.48 -6.96 13.18
C PHE A 182 10.52 -8.42 13.73
N ASP A 183 11.21 -9.32 13.03
CA ASP A 183 11.46 -10.72 13.37
C ASP A 183 10.26 -11.69 13.42
N THR A 184 9.07 -11.28 12.97
CA THR A 184 7.88 -12.12 13.13
C THR A 184 7.79 -13.26 12.12
N LEU A 185 8.33 -13.10 10.91
CA LEU A 185 8.22 -14.12 9.85
C LEU A 185 8.90 -15.44 10.22
N ALA A 186 9.97 -15.40 11.02
CA ALA A 186 10.67 -16.62 11.50
C ALA A 186 9.80 -17.42 12.48
N ASN A 187 8.96 -16.75 13.25
CA ASN A 187 8.13 -17.34 14.29
C ASN A 187 6.76 -17.84 13.79
N ILE A 188 6.41 -17.56 12.53
CA ILE A 188 5.15 -18.02 11.94
C ILE A 188 5.32 -19.43 11.40
N THR A 189 4.68 -20.38 12.06
CA THR A 189 4.73 -21.81 11.71
C THR A 189 3.87 -22.16 10.49
N GLU A 190 2.80 -21.39 10.22
CA GLU A 190 1.87 -21.65 9.13
C GLU A 190 2.40 -21.12 7.78
N PRO A 191 2.75 -22.02 6.81
CA PRO A 191 3.38 -21.60 5.56
C PRO A 191 2.51 -20.64 4.72
N ASN A 192 1.19 -20.86 4.71
CA ASN A 192 0.24 -20.04 3.95
C ASN A 192 0.14 -18.60 4.51
N VAL A 193 0.14 -18.46 5.85
CA VAL A 193 0.12 -17.16 6.52
C VAL A 193 1.43 -16.42 6.25
N ARG A 194 2.57 -17.12 6.41
CA ARG A 194 3.90 -16.54 6.11
C ARG A 194 3.97 -16.03 4.68
N LYS A 195 3.56 -16.84 3.70
CA LYS A 195 3.52 -16.46 2.29
C LYS A 195 2.63 -15.24 2.06
N HIS A 196 1.41 -15.25 2.62
CA HIS A 196 0.48 -14.13 2.52
C HIS A 196 1.09 -12.84 3.05
N LEU A 197 1.69 -12.87 4.23
CA LEU A 197 2.31 -11.69 4.85
C LEU A 197 3.48 -11.16 4.03
N GLN A 198 4.32 -12.03 3.48
CA GLN A 198 5.45 -11.66 2.62
C GLN A 198 5.01 -11.02 1.30
N GLU A 199 3.94 -11.54 0.69
CA GLU A 199 3.47 -11.07 -0.63
C GLU A 199 2.62 -9.81 -0.53
N TRP A 200 1.84 -9.65 0.53
CA TRP A 200 0.80 -8.62 0.60
C TRP A 200 1.09 -7.49 1.58
N VAL A 201 1.78 -7.77 2.70
CA VAL A 201 2.05 -6.77 3.73
C VAL A 201 3.42 -6.14 3.53
N ASN A 202 3.45 -5.06 2.75
CA ASN A 202 4.68 -4.35 2.38
C ASN A 202 4.78 -2.94 3.00
N GLY A 203 3.86 -2.57 3.90
CA GLY A 203 3.82 -1.23 4.50
C GLY A 203 3.36 -0.10 3.55
N GLN A 204 2.86 -0.44 2.34
CA GLN A 204 2.39 0.55 1.35
C GLN A 204 0.94 0.30 0.93
N ARG A 205 0.48 -0.95 0.98
CA ARG A 205 -0.87 -1.33 0.59
C ARG A 205 -1.81 -1.19 1.76
N SER A 206 -2.94 -0.53 1.54
CA SER A 206 -4.03 -0.51 2.51
C SER A 206 -4.75 -1.87 2.59
N LEU A 207 -5.55 -2.08 3.64
CA LEU A 207 -6.40 -3.26 3.76
C LEU A 207 -7.34 -3.41 2.55
N VAL A 208 -7.82 -2.29 2.01
CA VAL A 208 -8.65 -2.28 0.78
C VAL A 208 -7.85 -2.77 -0.42
N ASP A 209 -6.63 -2.26 -0.63
CA ASP A 209 -5.79 -2.68 -1.76
C ASP A 209 -5.45 -4.17 -1.69
N ILE A 210 -5.16 -4.67 -0.49
CA ILE A 210 -4.92 -6.09 -0.25
C ILE A 210 -6.16 -6.92 -0.53
N ALA A 211 -7.32 -6.47 -0.06
CA ALA A 211 -8.59 -7.15 -0.28
C ALA A 211 -8.97 -7.18 -1.77
N GLU A 212 -8.79 -6.06 -2.48
CA GLU A 212 -9.01 -5.98 -3.93
C GLU A 212 -8.08 -6.95 -4.69
N GLY A 213 -6.78 -6.94 -4.36
CA GLY A 213 -5.81 -7.81 -5.00
C GLY A 213 -6.07 -9.30 -4.75
N LEU A 214 -6.61 -9.65 -3.59
CA LEU A 214 -7.01 -11.01 -3.22
C LEU A 214 -8.44 -11.37 -3.64
N ASN A 215 -9.17 -10.42 -4.21
CA ASN A 215 -10.59 -10.57 -4.54
C ASN A 215 -11.47 -10.94 -3.34
N LYS A 216 -11.13 -10.43 -2.15
CA LYS A 216 -11.83 -10.68 -0.89
C LYS A 216 -12.54 -9.42 -0.39
N ASP A 217 -13.40 -9.60 0.60
CA ASP A 217 -14.02 -8.49 1.32
C ASP A 217 -13.00 -7.88 2.30
N PRO A 218 -12.82 -6.54 2.33
CA PRO A 218 -11.92 -5.87 3.28
C PRO A 218 -12.21 -6.21 4.75
N LEU A 219 -13.48 -6.37 5.15
CA LEU A 219 -13.83 -6.81 6.50
C LEU A 219 -13.29 -8.20 6.84
N SER A 220 -13.30 -9.13 5.86
CA SER A 220 -12.76 -10.47 6.07
C SER A 220 -11.23 -10.46 6.25
N ILE A 221 -10.54 -9.58 5.51
CA ILE A 221 -9.10 -9.35 5.67
C ILE A 221 -8.83 -8.75 7.05
N ALA A 222 -9.58 -7.72 7.44
CA ALA A 222 -9.43 -7.07 8.75
C ALA A 222 -9.59 -8.06 9.91
N LYS A 223 -10.57 -8.95 9.86
CA LYS A 223 -10.78 -10.02 10.88
C LYS A 223 -9.55 -10.92 11.03
N SER A 224 -8.94 -11.33 9.91
CA SER A 224 -7.73 -12.15 9.95
C SER A 224 -6.56 -11.36 10.52
N TYR A 225 -6.42 -10.10 10.15
CA TYR A 225 -5.32 -9.24 10.56
C TYR A 225 -5.38 -8.88 12.05
N ILE A 226 -6.58 -8.71 12.64
CA ILE A 226 -6.71 -8.50 14.08
C ILE A 226 -6.04 -9.63 14.87
N ASN A 227 -6.27 -10.88 14.48
CA ASN A 227 -5.66 -12.02 15.14
C ASN A 227 -4.12 -11.96 15.03
N TRP A 228 -3.60 -11.56 13.88
CA TRP A 228 -2.16 -11.44 13.66
C TRP A 228 -1.52 -10.23 14.36
N ILE A 229 -2.30 -9.15 14.54
CA ILE A 229 -1.88 -7.99 15.35
C ILE A 229 -1.83 -8.38 16.84
N GLN A 230 -2.84 -9.10 17.32
CA GLN A 230 -2.87 -9.61 18.70
C GLN A 230 -1.75 -10.62 18.98
N ALA A 231 -1.39 -11.43 17.98
CA ALA A 231 -0.25 -12.32 18.04
C ALA A 231 1.11 -11.60 17.96
N GLY A 232 1.09 -10.28 17.74
CA GLY A 232 2.30 -9.46 17.65
C GLY A 232 3.03 -9.56 16.30
N TRP A 233 2.39 -10.11 15.26
CA TRP A 233 3.01 -10.27 13.94
C TRP A 233 2.92 -9.04 13.07
N LEU A 234 1.85 -8.25 13.24
CA LEU A 234 1.55 -7.06 12.47
C LEU A 234 1.44 -5.84 13.37
N ASP A 235 1.69 -4.69 12.78
CA ASP A 235 1.30 -3.38 13.29
C ASP A 235 0.47 -2.65 12.25
N ILE A 236 -0.37 -1.73 12.69
CA ILE A 236 -1.13 -0.84 11.81
C ILE A 236 -0.77 0.59 12.17
N ALA A 237 -0.27 1.33 11.19
CA ALA A 237 -0.06 2.75 11.34
C ALA A 237 -1.43 3.44 11.54
N ASN A 238 -1.69 3.90 12.77
CA ASN A 238 -2.88 4.70 13.06
C ASN A 238 -2.68 6.11 12.52
N ASN A 239 -3.35 6.45 11.44
CA ASN A 239 -3.32 7.80 10.85
C ASN A 239 -3.93 8.90 11.76
N ASN A 240 -4.29 8.60 13.02
CA ASN A 240 -4.93 9.53 13.95
C ASN A 240 -4.02 10.12 15.03
N THR A 241 -2.73 9.86 15.01
CA THR A 241 -1.77 10.64 15.77
C THR A 241 -0.99 11.48 14.79
N THR A 242 -1.12 12.79 14.92
CA THR A 242 -0.30 13.86 14.37
C THR A 242 0.79 13.34 13.41
N THR A 243 0.59 13.61 12.16
CA THR A 243 1.45 13.34 11.01
C THR A 243 2.93 13.30 11.37
N THR A 244 3.43 12.13 11.71
CA THR A 244 4.77 11.78 11.32
C THR A 244 4.56 10.80 10.18
N GLN A 245 4.67 11.28 8.96
CA GLN A 245 4.79 10.44 7.78
C GLN A 245 5.83 9.36 8.09
N ILE A 246 5.37 8.10 8.22
CA ILE A 246 6.28 7.01 7.92
C ILE A 246 6.28 6.95 6.38
N SER A 247 6.88 7.94 5.74
CA SER A 247 7.53 7.71 4.47
C SER A 247 8.48 6.56 4.77
N LEU A 248 8.30 5.41 4.13
CA LEU A 248 9.29 4.35 4.21
C LEU A 248 10.63 5.01 4.00
N SER A 249 11.44 5.01 5.06
CA SER A 249 12.74 5.65 4.99
C SER A 249 13.46 5.12 3.78
N THR A 250 13.90 5.99 2.89
CA THR A 250 14.63 5.59 1.70
C THR A 250 16.09 5.43 2.04
N VAL A 251 16.60 4.22 1.88
CA VAL A 251 18.01 3.89 2.05
C VAL A 251 18.66 3.86 0.68
N LEU A 252 19.69 4.68 0.49
CA LEU A 252 20.54 4.59 -0.70
C LEU A 252 21.72 3.68 -0.39
N ALA A 253 21.84 2.58 -1.13
CA ALA A 253 22.98 1.68 -1.04
C ALA A 253 23.90 1.88 -2.23
N VAL A 254 25.14 2.23 -1.95
CA VAL A 254 26.20 2.53 -2.93
C VAL A 254 27.27 1.48 -2.82
N ASP A 255 27.42 0.64 -3.85
CA ASP A 255 28.35 -0.48 -3.90
C ASP A 255 28.57 -0.85 -5.38
N ASP A 256 29.78 -1.07 -5.82
CA ASP A 256 30.08 -1.44 -7.22
C ASP A 256 29.78 -2.91 -7.53
N SER A 257 29.58 -3.74 -6.52
CA SER A 257 29.20 -5.14 -6.64
C SER A 257 27.70 -5.32 -6.79
N ALA A 258 27.24 -5.73 -7.96
CA ALA A 258 25.82 -6.07 -8.21
C ALA A 258 25.30 -7.16 -7.26
N VAL A 259 26.17 -8.08 -6.82
CA VAL A 259 25.82 -9.15 -5.87
C VAL A 259 25.51 -8.54 -4.50
N MET A 260 26.36 -7.63 -4.02
CA MET A 260 26.18 -6.96 -2.74
C MET A 260 24.94 -6.07 -2.76
N GLN A 261 24.73 -5.31 -3.82
CA GLN A 261 23.51 -4.52 -4.02
C GLN A 261 22.25 -5.39 -3.89
N GLN A 262 22.22 -6.57 -4.54
CA GLN A 262 21.07 -7.48 -4.46
C GLN A 262 20.92 -8.10 -3.05
N LEU A 263 22.00 -8.37 -2.35
CA LEU A 263 21.98 -8.85 -0.97
C LEU A 263 21.35 -7.78 -0.05
N ILE A 264 21.84 -6.55 -0.13
CA ILE A 264 21.30 -5.41 0.64
C ILE A 264 19.82 -5.21 0.34
N LYS A 265 19.45 -5.17 -0.96
CA LYS A 265 18.06 -4.99 -1.38
C LYS A 265 17.15 -6.09 -0.83
N ARG A 266 17.57 -7.37 -0.94
CA ARG A 266 16.81 -8.51 -0.38
C ARG A 266 16.69 -8.44 1.13
N ALA A 267 17.78 -8.12 1.81
CA ALA A 267 17.81 -8.03 3.27
C ALA A 267 16.90 -6.93 3.82
N LEU A 268 16.76 -5.80 3.11
CA LEU A 268 15.97 -4.66 3.52
C LEU A 268 14.56 -4.59 2.88
N THR A 269 14.22 -5.54 2.00
CA THR A 269 12.87 -5.63 1.41
C THR A 269 11.83 -5.78 2.52
N GLY A 270 10.79 -4.92 2.49
CA GLY A 270 9.74 -4.89 3.50
C GLY A 270 10.05 -4.02 4.73
N TYR A 271 11.29 -3.50 4.86
CA TYR A 271 11.70 -2.62 5.98
C TYR A 271 11.83 -1.15 5.56
N CYS A 272 12.35 -0.91 4.37
CA CYS A 272 12.54 0.42 3.81
C CYS A 272 12.54 0.36 2.29
N GLN A 273 12.42 1.52 1.65
CA GLN A 273 12.69 1.64 0.23
C GLN A 273 14.21 1.62 0.01
N VAL A 274 14.70 0.79 -0.92
CA VAL A 274 16.12 0.72 -1.25
C VAL A 274 16.35 1.19 -2.67
N ILE A 275 17.13 2.28 -2.81
CA ILE A 275 17.67 2.74 -4.08
C ILE A 275 19.11 2.24 -4.16
N LEU A 276 19.54 1.79 -5.33
CA LEU A 276 20.87 1.25 -5.56
C LEU A 276 21.64 2.21 -6.49
N ALA A 277 22.89 2.45 -6.17
CA ALA A 277 23.83 3.16 -7.03
C ALA A 277 25.14 2.36 -7.11
N SER A 278 25.78 2.36 -8.28
CA SER A 278 27.00 1.57 -8.52
C SER A 278 28.28 2.40 -8.44
N ASN A 279 28.18 3.71 -8.27
CA ASN A 279 29.31 4.63 -8.18
C ASN A 279 28.92 5.93 -7.47
N ALA A 280 29.91 6.76 -7.18
CA ALA A 280 29.73 8.01 -6.46
C ALA A 280 28.91 9.05 -7.24
N VAL A 281 29.02 9.08 -8.56
CA VAL A 281 28.30 10.06 -9.41
C VAL A 281 26.81 9.77 -9.41
N ASP A 282 26.42 8.51 -9.59
CA ASP A 282 25.03 8.07 -9.51
C ASP A 282 24.46 8.31 -8.11
N ALA A 283 25.25 8.03 -7.06
CA ALA A 283 24.85 8.28 -5.69
C ALA A 283 24.54 9.75 -5.42
N LEU A 284 25.40 10.67 -5.85
CA LEU A 284 25.18 12.11 -5.69
C LEU A 284 23.93 12.54 -6.48
N ASN A 285 23.74 12.05 -7.70
CA ASN A 285 22.54 12.35 -8.48
C ASN A 285 21.26 11.93 -7.76
N VAL A 286 21.23 10.74 -7.18
CA VAL A 286 20.09 10.27 -6.37
C VAL A 286 19.88 11.13 -5.13
N ILE A 287 20.93 11.46 -4.38
CA ILE A 287 20.85 12.31 -3.17
C ILE A 287 20.26 13.69 -3.46
N TYR A 288 20.53 14.27 -4.64
CA TYR A 288 19.99 15.58 -5.02
C TYR A 288 18.51 15.54 -5.44
N HIS A 289 18.02 14.42 -5.98
CA HIS A 289 16.67 14.33 -6.53
C HIS A 289 15.70 13.58 -5.63
N GLU A 290 16.19 12.75 -4.71
CA GLU A 290 15.38 11.89 -3.85
C GLU A 290 15.61 12.23 -2.37
N LYS A 291 14.56 12.09 -1.55
CA LYS A 291 14.67 12.29 -0.10
C LYS A 291 15.27 11.02 0.54
N ILE A 292 16.58 11.03 0.77
CA ILE A 292 17.30 9.91 1.38
C ILE A 292 17.32 10.06 2.90
N SER A 293 16.99 8.97 3.61
CA SER A 293 16.99 8.89 5.08
C SER A 293 18.28 8.31 5.63
N LEU A 294 18.98 7.49 4.85
CA LEU A 294 20.22 6.81 5.23
C LEU A 294 21.02 6.44 3.99
N LEU A 295 22.34 6.60 4.07
CA LEU A 295 23.30 6.16 3.06
C LEU A 295 24.10 4.95 3.58
N LEU A 296 24.01 3.81 2.89
CA LEU A 296 24.93 2.67 3.02
C LEU A 296 26.00 2.83 1.95
N LEU A 297 27.26 2.85 2.33
CA LEU A 297 28.34 3.25 1.44
C LEU A 297 29.50 2.25 1.54
N ASP A 298 29.75 1.54 0.45
CA ASP A 298 30.97 0.72 0.37
C ASP A 298 32.22 1.60 0.37
N VAL A 299 33.24 1.15 1.10
CA VAL A 299 34.54 1.86 1.19
C VAL A 299 35.35 1.68 -0.07
N SER A 300 35.32 0.49 -0.68
CA SER A 300 36.27 0.06 -1.70
C SER A 300 35.72 0.15 -3.12
N MET A 301 35.27 1.32 -3.55
CA MET A 301 34.76 1.53 -4.91
C MET A 301 35.84 2.08 -5.86
N PRO A 302 35.76 1.78 -7.17
CA PRO A 302 36.64 2.35 -8.17
C PRO A 302 36.38 3.85 -8.38
N GLU A 303 37.38 4.57 -8.90
CA GLU A 303 37.37 6.00 -9.24
C GLU A 303 37.28 6.92 -8.03
N ILE A 304 36.15 6.97 -7.34
CA ILE A 304 35.91 7.73 -6.12
C ILE A 304 35.55 6.75 -5.01
N ASP A 305 36.44 6.62 -4.01
CA ASP A 305 36.22 5.74 -2.87
C ASP A 305 35.09 6.24 -1.95
N GLY A 306 34.55 5.33 -1.14
CA GLY A 306 33.44 5.69 -0.26
C GLY A 306 33.81 6.73 0.80
N LEU A 307 35.05 6.83 1.21
CA LEU A 307 35.51 7.85 2.16
C LEU A 307 35.49 9.23 1.53
N GLU A 308 35.88 9.33 0.27
CA GLU A 308 35.84 10.60 -0.49
C GLU A 308 34.41 11.05 -0.76
N LEU A 309 33.53 10.12 -1.15
CA LEU A 309 32.11 10.40 -1.30
C LEU A 309 31.48 10.85 0.03
N CYS A 310 31.82 10.20 1.15
CA CYS A 310 31.35 10.59 2.47
C CYS A 310 31.75 12.04 2.80
N ARG A 311 33.01 12.42 2.58
CA ARG A 311 33.48 13.81 2.79
C ARG A 311 32.72 14.78 1.87
N THR A 312 32.52 14.42 0.63
CA THR A 312 31.78 15.24 -0.35
C THR A 312 30.34 15.47 0.14
N VAL A 313 29.62 14.44 0.55
CA VAL A 313 28.26 14.57 1.11
C VAL A 313 28.26 15.46 2.36
N ARG A 314 29.24 15.32 3.25
CA ARG A 314 29.36 16.16 4.47
C ARG A 314 29.69 17.63 4.18
N SER A 315 30.32 17.90 3.07
CA SER A 315 30.64 19.27 2.66
C SER A 315 29.42 20.04 2.14
N ILE A 316 28.36 19.32 1.74
CA ILE A 316 27.13 19.93 1.23
C ILE A 316 26.20 20.27 2.42
N PRO A 317 25.87 21.55 2.68
CA PRO A 317 25.14 21.95 3.89
C PRO A 317 23.82 21.21 4.09
N GLN A 318 23.07 20.97 3.02
CA GLN A 318 21.76 20.29 3.07
C GLN A 318 21.85 18.80 3.41
N PHE A 319 23.01 18.16 3.24
CA PHE A 319 23.22 16.74 3.50
C PHE A 319 24.17 16.46 4.67
N ARG A 320 24.57 17.52 5.40
CA ARG A 320 25.52 17.42 6.51
C ARG A 320 25.08 16.41 7.57
N ASP A 321 23.76 16.36 7.85
CA ASP A 321 23.18 15.52 8.90
C ASP A 321 22.61 14.20 8.38
N LEU A 322 22.73 13.90 7.07
CA LEU A 322 22.32 12.63 6.50
C LEU A 322 23.08 11.48 7.15
N PRO A 323 22.43 10.49 7.80
CA PRO A 323 23.13 9.35 8.35
C PRO A 323 23.89 8.56 7.29
N ILE A 324 25.15 8.23 7.56
CA ILE A 324 26.02 7.44 6.66
C ILE A 324 26.60 6.27 7.43
N ILE A 325 26.35 5.06 6.95
CA ILE A 325 26.95 3.82 7.45
C ILE A 325 27.94 3.33 6.40
N MET A 326 29.21 3.17 6.81
CA MET A 326 30.22 2.59 5.92
C MET A 326 30.12 1.07 5.92
N VAL A 327 30.16 0.46 4.75
CA VAL A 327 30.28 -0.98 4.56
C VAL A 327 31.71 -1.30 4.19
N THR A 328 32.37 -2.23 4.90
CA THR A 328 33.83 -2.44 4.74
C THR A 328 34.22 -3.89 4.90
N ALA A 329 35.26 -4.32 4.20
CA ALA A 329 35.83 -5.66 4.35
C ALA A 329 36.48 -5.88 5.74
N ARG A 330 36.67 -7.14 6.13
CA ARG A 330 37.06 -7.59 7.49
C ARG A 330 38.37 -7.03 8.04
N ASP A 331 39.29 -6.59 7.17
CA ASP A 331 40.62 -6.09 7.58
C ASP A 331 40.65 -4.62 7.97
N GLY A 332 39.48 -4.00 8.05
CA GLY A 332 39.23 -2.58 8.12
C GLY A 332 39.33 -1.92 9.50
N PHE A 333 40.25 -2.32 10.41
CA PHE A 333 40.51 -1.51 11.62
C PHE A 333 40.96 -0.07 11.23
N PHE A 334 41.80 0.02 10.20
CA PHE A 334 42.20 1.32 9.63
C PHE A 334 41.06 2.06 8.95
N ASP A 335 40.12 1.34 8.31
CA ASP A 335 38.97 1.92 7.62
C ASP A 335 37.92 2.45 8.60
N LYS A 336 37.78 1.81 9.78
CA LYS A 336 36.90 2.29 10.85
C LYS A 336 37.34 3.66 11.38
N VAL A 337 38.65 3.84 11.61
CA VAL A 337 39.20 5.12 12.07
C VAL A 337 39.09 6.17 10.98
N LYS A 338 39.40 5.82 9.73
CA LYS A 338 39.28 6.73 8.58
C LYS A 338 37.81 7.11 8.29
N GLY A 339 36.86 6.16 8.41
CA GLY A 339 35.43 6.41 8.24
C GLY A 339 34.89 7.43 9.26
N LYS A 340 35.29 7.29 10.52
CA LYS A 340 34.94 8.25 11.58
C LYS A 340 35.53 9.63 11.32
N LEU A 341 36.77 9.68 10.80
CA LEU A 341 37.43 10.93 10.36
C LEU A 341 36.78 11.50 9.10
N ALA A 342 36.17 10.69 8.22
CA ALA A 342 35.43 11.14 7.05
C ALA A 342 34.01 11.66 7.39
N GLY A 343 33.53 11.44 8.62
CA GLY A 343 32.24 11.91 9.08
C GLY A 343 31.11 10.88 8.97
N SER A 344 31.39 9.57 8.86
CA SER A 344 30.37 8.52 8.93
C SER A 344 29.81 8.38 10.36
N ASN A 345 28.56 7.92 10.45
CA ASN A 345 27.86 7.73 11.71
C ASN A 345 28.13 6.33 12.30
N ASP A 346 28.24 5.31 11.45
CA ASP A 346 28.44 3.94 11.88
C ASP A 346 29.16 3.15 10.77
N TYR A 347 29.42 1.86 11.02
CA TYR A 347 30.03 0.96 10.04
C TYR A 347 29.52 -0.46 10.19
N LEU A 348 29.46 -1.20 9.08
CA LEU A 348 29.10 -2.59 8.99
C LEU A 348 30.25 -3.37 8.32
N THR A 349 30.75 -4.41 9.00
CA THR A 349 31.87 -5.20 8.49
C THR A 349 31.38 -6.37 7.66
N GLN A 350 31.92 -6.58 6.48
CA GLN A 350 31.66 -7.75 5.62
C GLN A 350 32.52 -8.94 6.09
N PRO A 351 32.00 -10.19 6.01
CA PRO A 351 30.62 -10.54 5.66
C PRO A 351 29.66 -10.24 6.81
N PHE A 352 28.47 -9.76 6.48
CA PHE A 352 27.37 -9.55 7.41
C PHE A 352 26.15 -10.38 6.99
N ASP A 353 25.30 -10.72 7.93
CA ASP A 353 24.02 -11.34 7.66
C ASP A 353 22.90 -10.29 7.55
N ALA A 354 21.72 -10.73 7.09
CA ALA A 354 20.59 -9.85 6.90
C ALA A 354 20.12 -9.20 8.21
N GLU A 355 20.27 -9.89 9.33
CA GLU A 355 19.86 -9.40 10.64
C GLU A 355 20.75 -8.26 11.13
N GLN A 356 22.07 -8.42 11.02
CA GLN A 356 23.05 -7.38 11.36
C GLN A 356 22.82 -6.10 10.52
N LEU A 357 22.55 -6.26 9.22
CA LEU A 357 22.22 -5.12 8.35
C LEU A 357 20.94 -4.41 8.80
N ARG A 358 19.89 -5.16 9.12
CA ARG A 358 18.62 -4.60 9.59
C ARG A 358 18.76 -3.89 10.91
N GLN A 359 19.48 -4.45 11.86
CA GLN A 359 19.70 -3.85 13.17
C GLN A 359 20.43 -2.53 13.08
N ILE A 360 21.49 -2.45 12.27
CA ILE A 360 22.25 -1.22 12.13
C ILE A 360 21.44 -0.16 11.38
N VAL A 361 20.76 -0.52 10.29
CA VAL A 361 19.89 0.38 9.52
C VAL A 361 18.73 0.87 10.37
N GLY A 362 18.09 -0.01 11.12
CA GLY A 362 16.94 0.31 11.97
C GLY A 362 17.21 1.39 13.02
N ARG A 363 18.45 1.50 13.52
CA ARG A 363 18.85 2.56 14.46
C ARG A 363 18.73 3.97 13.89
N TYR A 364 18.89 4.11 12.57
CA TYR A 364 18.93 5.41 11.90
C TYR A 364 17.63 5.78 11.19
N ILE A 365 16.81 4.79 10.82
CA ILE A 365 15.56 5.05 10.08
C ILE A 365 14.30 5.02 10.96
N GLY A 366 14.48 5.03 12.30
CA GLY A 366 13.35 5.12 13.24
C GLY A 366 12.54 3.83 13.41
N LEU A 367 13.07 2.67 13.01
CA LEU A 367 12.53 1.39 13.37
C LEU A 367 12.92 1.16 14.84
N GLY A 368 11.98 1.38 15.76
CA GLY A 368 12.21 1.30 17.21
C GLY A 368 12.71 -0.07 17.66
N ILE A 369 14.01 -0.30 17.53
CA ILE A 369 14.69 -1.46 18.07
C ILE A 369 15.17 -1.10 19.46
N SER A 370 14.41 -1.48 20.50
CA SER A 370 14.88 -1.46 21.87
C SER A 370 16.06 -2.44 21.99
N SER A 371 17.26 -1.91 22.11
CA SER A 371 18.44 -2.70 22.45
C SER A 371 18.31 -3.20 23.89
N ASN A 372 17.83 -4.43 24.04
CA ASN A 372 18.09 -5.23 25.24
C ASN A 372 19.42 -5.99 25.00
N ASN A 373 20.51 -5.34 25.25
CA ASN A 373 21.73 -6.00 25.71
C ASN A 373 22.72 -4.98 26.28
N ASN A 374 22.55 -4.75 27.57
CA ASN A 374 23.57 -4.20 28.44
C ASN A 374 24.40 -5.39 28.93
N LYS A 375 25.62 -5.56 28.40
CA LYS A 375 26.78 -6.17 29.07
C LYS A 375 27.92 -6.27 28.05
N ASP A 376 28.81 -5.33 28.17
CA ASP A 376 30.28 -5.43 28.10
C ASP A 376 30.85 -4.04 27.74
N ALA A 377 30.59 -3.10 28.66
CA ALA A 377 31.44 -1.93 28.79
C ALA A 377 32.62 -2.34 29.73
N VAL A 378 33.71 -2.83 29.16
CA VAL A 378 34.94 -2.87 29.85
C VAL A 378 35.49 -1.46 29.94
N MET A 379 35.24 -0.83 31.08
CA MET A 379 35.95 0.36 31.54
C MET A 379 37.43 0.02 31.68
N PHE A 380 38.25 0.61 30.83
CA PHE A 380 39.65 0.82 31.20
C PHE A 380 39.76 2.09 32.00
N ASP A 381 39.89 1.92 33.30
CA ASP A 381 40.23 2.98 34.24
C ASP A 381 41.76 3.25 34.13
N LEU A 382 42.10 4.43 33.62
CA LEU A 382 43.47 4.97 33.66
C LEU A 382 43.50 6.03 34.77
N SER A 383 43.59 5.59 36.01
CA SER A 383 44.04 6.47 37.11
C SER A 383 44.73 5.62 38.18
N SER A 384 46.06 5.71 38.21
CA SER A 384 46.83 6.15 39.39
C SER A 384 48.29 5.95 39.26
N PRO A 385 49.08 6.86 39.84
CA PRO A 385 50.50 6.85 39.77
C PRO A 385 51.12 6.28 41.07
N SER A 386 52.23 5.69 40.96
CA SER A 386 53.33 5.71 41.96
C SER A 386 54.53 4.95 41.44
#